data_bb4526b0eb7879080a34659af27b0f08
#
_entry.id   bb4526b0eb7879080a34659af27b0f08
#
_cell.length_a   1.000
_cell.length_b   1.000
_cell.length_c   1.000
_cell.angle_alpha   90.00
_cell.angle_beta   90.00
_cell.angle_gamma   90.00
#
_symmetry.space_group_name_H-M   'P 1'
#
loop_
_entity.id
_entity.type
_entity.pdbx_description
1 polymer ?
#
loop_
_entity_poly.entity_id
_entity_poly.type
_entity_poly.pdbx_seq_one_letter_code
_entity_poly.pdbx_strand_id
1 'polypeptide(L)'
;MNILLLMSSPRSHITLVEVLIRELINKQNVVYCMSTSNNKDMLESYGAKFIEYPDYIVPASCNNIDVDLVMKKTDELWKKGKIKEGYDYITEKDIESVFDITLKQIDYICEIVEKFNINLMFRDAVDKLGRLVADKMNIKCIGYMTHNIYSKRYFEQNPNDLYAVFMNAKWRIKNLPNEYFLD
;
A
#
# COMPACT_ATOMS: atom_id res chain seq x y z
N MET A 1 1.96 22.71 8.68
CA MET A 1 1.08 21.56 9.03
C MET A 1 1.96 20.36 9.39
N ASN A 2 1.42 19.42 10.17
CA ASN A 2 2.05 18.13 10.39
C ASN A 2 1.44 17.12 9.43
N ILE A 3 2.28 16.50 8.62
CA ILE A 3 1.88 15.61 7.52
C ILE A 3 2.49 14.24 7.77
N LEU A 4 1.69 13.17 7.66
CA LEU A 4 2.15 11.79 7.75
C LEU A 4 2.10 11.13 6.37
N LEU A 5 3.21 10.57 5.94
CA LEU A 5 3.27 9.67 4.78
C LEU A 5 3.35 8.23 5.28
N LEU A 6 2.36 7.42 4.95
CA LEU A 6 2.39 5.98 5.13
C LEU A 6 2.98 5.35 3.86
N MET A 7 4.10 4.68 4.02
CA MET A 7 4.90 4.22 2.90
C MET A 7 5.00 2.70 2.90
N SER A 8 4.80 2.10 1.74
CA SER A 8 5.15 0.70 1.55
C SER A 8 6.67 0.52 1.66
N SER A 9 7.12 -0.68 2.06
CA SER A 9 8.53 -0.94 2.33
C SER A 9 9.47 -0.99 1.11
N PRO A 10 9.02 -1.29 -0.13
CA PRO A 10 9.93 -1.32 -1.28
C PRO A 10 10.60 0.03 -1.53
N ARG A 11 11.92 0.03 -1.62
CA ARG A 11 12.74 1.23 -1.87
C ARG A 11 12.32 2.00 -3.13
N SER A 12 11.87 1.28 -4.16
CA SER A 12 11.37 1.88 -5.39
C SER A 12 10.17 2.80 -5.17
N HIS A 13 9.26 2.47 -4.27
CA HIS A 13 8.12 3.31 -3.93
C HIS A 13 8.54 4.59 -3.21
N ILE A 14 9.55 4.48 -2.35
CA ILE A 14 10.05 5.61 -1.55
C ILE A 14 10.80 6.61 -2.41
N THR A 15 11.62 6.16 -3.35
CA THR A 15 12.37 7.03 -4.26
C THR A 15 11.43 7.91 -5.09
N LEU A 16 10.27 7.39 -5.49
CA LEU A 16 9.30 8.14 -6.29
C LEU A 16 8.64 9.30 -5.54
N VAL A 17 8.63 9.28 -4.21
CA VAL A 17 8.02 10.36 -3.40
C VAL A 17 9.04 11.33 -2.81
N GLU A 18 10.32 11.20 -3.13
CA GLU A 18 11.36 12.13 -2.68
C GLU A 18 11.01 13.59 -2.98
N VAL A 19 10.66 13.87 -4.24
CA VAL A 19 10.29 15.23 -4.66
C VAL A 19 9.10 15.76 -3.86
N LEU A 20 8.09 14.94 -3.63
CA LEU A 20 6.92 15.31 -2.82
C LEU A 20 7.35 15.67 -1.39
N ILE A 21 8.19 14.84 -0.75
CA ILE A 21 8.66 15.07 0.63
C ILE A 21 9.42 16.39 0.69
N ARG A 22 10.38 16.62 -0.20
CA ARG A 22 11.18 17.84 -0.23
C ARG A 22 10.32 19.09 -0.46
N GLU A 23 9.36 19.03 -1.38
CA GLU A 23 8.45 20.15 -1.65
C GLU A 23 7.53 20.46 -0.47
N LEU A 24 7.04 19.44 0.22
CA LEU A 24 6.24 19.64 1.43
C LEU A 24 7.06 20.33 2.54
N ILE A 25 8.32 19.94 2.71
CA ILE A 25 9.24 20.55 3.69
C ILE A 25 9.59 21.98 3.28
N ASN A 26 9.90 22.23 2.01
CA ASN A 26 10.18 23.57 1.49
C ASN A 26 9.00 24.54 1.74
N LYS A 27 7.78 24.01 1.78
CA LYS A 27 6.57 24.75 2.15
C LYS A 27 6.35 24.87 3.67
N GLN A 28 7.40 24.66 4.45
CA GLN A 28 7.41 24.80 5.93
C GLN A 28 6.45 23.83 6.63
N ASN A 29 6.19 22.67 6.07
CA ASN A 29 5.49 21.59 6.76
C ASN A 29 6.48 20.71 7.52
N VAL A 30 6.00 20.11 8.60
CA VAL A 30 6.70 19.01 9.28
C VAL A 30 6.21 17.72 8.66
N VAL A 31 7.12 16.99 8.04
CA VAL A 31 6.80 15.74 7.33
C VAL A 31 7.31 14.57 8.13
N TYR A 32 6.42 13.69 8.51
CA TYR A 32 6.70 12.39 9.12
C TYR A 32 6.55 11.30 8.07
N CYS A 33 7.51 10.40 7.99
CA CYS A 33 7.46 9.24 7.10
C CYS A 33 7.51 7.96 7.93
N MET A 34 6.46 7.15 7.84
CA MET A 34 6.39 5.86 8.50
C MET A 34 6.77 4.75 7.52
N SER A 35 7.81 3.98 7.85
CA SER A 35 8.35 2.91 7.02
C SER A 35 9.14 1.90 7.86
N THR A 36 9.73 0.89 7.22
CA THR A 36 10.66 -0.05 7.87
C THR A 36 12.03 0.60 8.10
N SER A 37 12.79 0.11 9.11
CA SER A 37 14.13 0.60 9.49
C SER A 37 15.10 0.74 8.32
N ASN A 38 15.04 -0.17 7.35
CA ASN A 38 15.91 -0.15 6.17
C ASN A 38 15.80 1.12 5.32
N ASN A 39 14.74 1.91 5.51
CA ASN A 39 14.48 3.12 4.74
C ASN A 39 14.79 4.40 5.53
N LYS A 40 15.20 4.28 6.80
CA LYS A 40 15.42 5.40 7.71
C LYS A 40 16.37 6.44 7.14
N ASP A 41 17.60 6.05 6.85
CA ASP A 41 18.64 6.98 6.41
C ASP A 41 18.25 7.72 5.13
N MET A 42 17.57 7.03 4.23
CA MET A 42 17.08 7.62 2.98
C MET A 42 16.00 8.67 3.24
N LEU A 43 15.01 8.36 4.06
CA LEU A 43 13.91 9.28 4.37
C LEU A 43 14.39 10.51 5.17
N GLU A 44 15.31 10.30 6.11
CA GLU A 44 15.94 11.40 6.87
C GLU A 44 16.81 12.28 5.95
N SER A 45 17.48 11.70 4.93
CA SER A 45 18.23 12.49 3.94
C SER A 45 17.34 13.40 3.08
N TYR A 46 16.06 13.09 2.97
CA TYR A 46 15.06 13.95 2.32
C TYR A 46 14.57 15.08 3.24
N GLY A 47 14.93 15.02 4.52
CA GLY A 47 14.53 15.99 5.56
C GLY A 47 13.28 15.58 6.32
N ALA A 48 12.75 14.38 6.09
CA ALA A 48 11.59 13.89 6.83
C ALA A 48 11.97 13.42 8.24
N LYS A 49 11.00 13.41 9.15
CA LYS A 49 11.10 12.75 10.46
C LYS A 49 10.66 11.30 10.29
N PHE A 50 11.57 10.38 10.51
CA PHE A 50 11.31 8.96 10.39
C PHE A 50 10.51 8.42 11.58
N ILE A 51 9.51 7.58 11.29
CA ILE A 51 8.79 6.78 12.28
C ILE A 51 8.88 5.32 11.82
N GLU A 52 9.38 4.48 12.68
CA GLU A 52 9.51 3.06 12.40
C GLU A 52 8.20 2.33 12.64
N TYR A 53 7.85 1.42 11.73
CA TYR A 53 6.83 0.42 12.03
C TYR A 53 7.36 -0.52 13.10
N PRO A 54 6.65 -0.74 14.20
CA PRO A 54 7.06 -1.75 15.18
C PRO A 54 7.06 -3.15 14.54
N ASP A 55 7.93 -4.03 15.02
CA ASP A 55 8.14 -5.39 14.48
C ASP A 55 6.86 -6.24 14.38
N TYR A 56 5.88 -5.97 15.24
CA TYR A 56 4.57 -6.63 15.22
C TYR A 56 3.57 -5.99 14.26
N ILE A 57 3.94 -4.88 13.62
CA ILE A 57 3.16 -4.17 12.60
C ILE A 57 3.95 -4.22 11.30
N VAL A 58 3.89 -5.33 10.62
CA VAL A 58 4.54 -5.44 9.32
C VAL A 58 3.55 -4.93 8.27
N PRO A 59 3.95 -3.96 7.41
CA PRO A 59 3.11 -3.54 6.29
C PRO A 59 2.63 -4.73 5.47
N ALA A 60 1.44 -4.66 4.89
CA ALA A 60 0.85 -5.75 4.12
C ALA A 60 1.75 -6.30 2.99
N SER A 61 2.70 -5.48 2.51
CA SER A 61 3.74 -5.88 1.57
C SER A 61 4.88 -6.70 2.18
N CYS A 62 4.91 -6.86 3.50
CA CYS A 62 5.98 -7.54 4.26
C CYS A 62 5.42 -8.63 5.18
N ASN A 63 4.21 -9.09 4.94
CA ASN A 63 3.53 -10.04 5.80
C ASN A 63 4.31 -11.35 5.99
N ASN A 64 4.15 -11.94 7.19
CA ASN A 64 4.62 -13.28 7.57
C ASN A 64 3.97 -14.42 6.74
N ILE A 65 3.48 -14.12 5.55
CA ILE A 65 3.18 -15.15 4.57
C ILE A 65 4.53 -15.69 4.11
N ASP A 66 4.70 -16.97 4.22
CA ASP A 66 5.76 -17.65 3.49
C ASP A 66 5.45 -17.51 1.99
N VAL A 67 5.91 -16.38 1.43
CA VAL A 67 5.68 -16.02 0.02
C VAL A 67 6.19 -17.14 -0.89
N ASP A 68 7.30 -17.77 -0.54
CA ASP A 68 7.90 -18.86 -1.32
C ASP A 68 6.96 -20.07 -1.34
N LEU A 69 6.37 -20.41 -0.21
CA LEU A 69 5.39 -21.50 -0.12
C LEU A 69 4.11 -21.18 -0.91
N VAL A 70 3.61 -19.95 -0.79
CA VAL A 70 2.41 -19.52 -1.53
C VAL A 70 2.67 -19.53 -3.03
N MET A 71 3.80 -18.99 -3.48
CA MET A 71 4.17 -18.98 -4.90
C MET A 71 4.39 -20.39 -5.44
N LYS A 72 5.07 -21.26 -4.69
CA LYS A 72 5.25 -22.66 -5.08
C LYS A 72 3.91 -23.37 -5.26
N LYS A 73 2.98 -23.22 -4.34
CA LYS A 73 1.64 -23.81 -4.43
C LYS A 73 0.85 -23.26 -5.61
N THR A 74 0.96 -21.98 -5.85
CA THR A 74 0.33 -21.30 -6.99
C THR A 74 0.86 -21.83 -8.31
N ASP A 75 2.17 -21.94 -8.44
CA ASP A 75 2.84 -22.49 -9.63
C ASP A 75 2.41 -23.94 -9.91
N GLU A 76 2.26 -24.76 -8.87
CA GLU A 76 1.76 -26.13 -9.00
C GLU A 76 0.34 -26.17 -9.55
N LEU A 77 -0.52 -25.24 -9.14
CA LEU A 77 -1.88 -25.11 -9.66
C LEU A 77 -1.87 -24.64 -11.13
N TRP A 78 -1.08 -23.65 -11.45
CA TRP A 78 -0.96 -23.13 -12.81
C TRP A 78 -0.40 -24.16 -13.78
N LYS A 79 0.63 -24.92 -13.39
CA LYS A 79 1.17 -26.05 -14.20
C LYS A 79 0.14 -27.14 -14.48
N LYS A 80 -0.87 -27.29 -13.63
CA LYS A 80 -2.01 -28.19 -13.82
C LYS A 80 -3.17 -27.56 -14.62
N GLY A 81 -2.99 -26.36 -15.16
CA GLY A 81 -4.03 -25.62 -15.88
C GLY A 81 -5.11 -24.99 -14.98
N LYS A 82 -4.94 -25.05 -13.65
CA LYS A 82 -5.87 -24.54 -12.65
C LYS A 82 -5.59 -23.06 -12.35
N ILE A 83 -5.65 -22.21 -13.35
CA ILE A 83 -5.25 -20.81 -13.26
C ILE A 83 -6.10 -20.04 -12.24
N LYS A 84 -7.42 -20.21 -12.30
CA LYS A 84 -8.35 -19.56 -11.38
C LYS A 84 -8.08 -19.98 -9.92
N GLU A 85 -7.95 -21.29 -9.67
CA GLU A 85 -7.70 -21.81 -8.33
C GLU A 85 -6.37 -21.27 -7.76
N GLY A 86 -5.34 -21.09 -8.58
CA GLY A 86 -4.09 -20.47 -8.15
C GLY A 86 -4.26 -19.02 -7.71
N TYR A 87 -5.05 -18.24 -8.44
CA TYR A 87 -5.36 -16.87 -8.04
C TYR A 87 -6.23 -16.79 -6.79
N ASP A 88 -7.25 -17.63 -6.70
CA ASP A 88 -8.10 -17.71 -5.52
C ASP A 88 -7.27 -18.03 -4.27
N TYR A 89 -6.31 -18.95 -4.38
CA TYR A 89 -5.40 -19.31 -3.29
C TYR A 89 -4.51 -18.15 -2.83
N ILE A 90 -3.88 -17.42 -3.77
CA ILE A 90 -3.07 -16.22 -3.42
C ILE A 90 -3.95 -15.21 -2.70
N THR A 91 -5.15 -14.96 -3.23
CA THR A 91 -6.06 -13.96 -2.66
C THR A 91 -6.55 -14.33 -1.28
N GLU A 92 -6.88 -15.60 -1.06
CA GLU A 92 -7.28 -16.11 0.25
C GLU A 92 -6.17 -15.92 1.29
N LYS A 93 -4.93 -16.28 0.95
CA LYS A 93 -3.78 -16.10 1.83
C LYS A 93 -3.45 -14.62 2.09
N ASP A 94 -3.58 -13.78 1.10
CA ASP A 94 -3.41 -12.33 1.25
C ASP A 94 -4.48 -11.74 2.21
N ILE A 95 -5.73 -12.16 2.08
CA ILE A 95 -6.82 -11.72 2.96
C ILE A 95 -6.62 -12.23 4.39
N GLU A 96 -6.33 -13.52 4.59
CA GLU A 96 -6.10 -14.11 5.91
C GLU A 96 -4.97 -13.39 6.66
N SER A 97 -3.88 -13.06 5.96
CA SER A 97 -2.74 -12.39 6.56
C SER A 97 -3.00 -10.94 6.93
N VAL A 98 -3.91 -10.28 6.22
CA VAL A 98 -4.21 -8.85 6.42
C VAL A 98 -5.16 -8.62 7.61
N PHE A 99 -6.06 -9.56 7.89
CA PHE A 99 -7.18 -9.29 8.79
C PHE A 99 -6.78 -9.07 10.25
N ASP A 100 -5.95 -9.94 10.82
CA ASP A 100 -5.54 -9.84 12.24
C ASP A 100 -4.53 -8.72 12.49
N ILE A 101 -3.69 -8.45 11.48
CA ILE A 101 -2.66 -7.42 11.58
C ILE A 101 -3.30 -6.03 11.46
N THR A 102 -4.31 -5.89 10.63
CA THR A 102 -4.93 -4.61 10.26
C THR A 102 -5.47 -3.83 11.47
N LEU A 103 -6.13 -4.48 12.44
CA LEU A 103 -6.69 -3.79 13.61
C LEU A 103 -5.61 -3.19 14.50
N LYS A 104 -4.56 -3.95 14.81
CA LYS A 104 -3.42 -3.47 15.62
C LYS A 104 -2.68 -2.32 14.92
N GLN A 105 -2.56 -2.40 13.61
CA GLN A 105 -1.94 -1.36 12.80
C GLN A 105 -2.75 -0.07 12.82
N ILE A 106 -4.06 -0.16 12.69
CA ILE A 106 -4.95 1.01 12.74
C ILE A 106 -4.80 1.74 14.07
N ASP A 107 -4.86 1.02 15.19
CA ASP A 107 -4.78 1.61 16.52
C ASP A 107 -3.42 2.29 16.73
N TYR A 108 -2.32 1.64 16.37
CA TYR A 108 -0.99 2.23 16.45
C TYR A 108 -0.85 3.50 15.59
N ILE A 109 -1.34 3.48 14.35
CA ILE A 109 -1.26 4.65 13.49
C ILE A 109 -2.15 5.79 14.03
N CYS A 110 -3.31 5.48 14.61
CA CYS A 110 -4.12 6.47 15.30
C CYS A 110 -3.37 7.14 16.45
N GLU A 111 -2.65 6.39 17.29
CA GLU A 111 -1.80 6.93 18.34
C GLU A 111 -0.71 7.86 17.79
N ILE A 112 -0.10 7.52 16.66
CA ILE A 112 0.87 8.37 15.97
C ILE A 112 0.21 9.67 15.46
N VAL A 113 -0.98 9.58 14.88
CA VAL A 113 -1.75 10.73 14.41
C VAL A 113 -2.02 11.70 15.55
N GLU A 114 -2.45 11.21 16.71
CA GLU A 114 -2.70 12.02 17.90
C GLU A 114 -1.40 12.60 18.46
N LYS A 115 -0.40 11.76 18.69
CA LYS A 115 0.89 12.13 19.30
C LYS A 115 1.58 13.26 18.56
N PHE A 116 1.52 13.26 17.23
CA PHE A 116 2.19 14.27 16.41
C PHE A 116 1.24 15.32 15.84
N ASN A 117 -0.03 15.35 16.25
CA ASN A 117 -1.06 16.26 15.75
C ASN A 117 -1.08 16.31 14.21
N ILE A 118 -1.18 15.15 13.58
CA ILE A 118 -1.19 15.01 12.14
C ILE A 118 -2.48 15.63 11.57
N ASN A 119 -2.33 16.50 10.57
CA ASN A 119 -3.45 17.21 9.94
C ASN A 119 -3.79 16.68 8.55
N LEU A 120 -2.85 16.00 7.91
CA LEU A 120 -2.98 15.46 6.56
C LEU A 120 -2.18 14.17 6.47
N MET A 121 -2.77 13.18 5.82
CA MET A 121 -2.06 11.94 5.49
C MET A 121 -1.87 11.80 3.99
N PHE A 122 -0.72 11.27 3.61
CA PHE A 122 -0.49 10.69 2.30
C PHE A 122 -0.28 9.19 2.46
N ARG A 123 -0.80 8.41 1.54
CA ARG A 123 -0.61 6.97 1.54
C ARG A 123 -0.26 6.45 0.15
N ASP A 124 0.53 5.42 0.08
CA ASP A 124 0.63 4.63 -1.15
C ASP A 124 -0.76 4.06 -1.50
N ALA A 125 -1.12 4.08 -2.77
CA ALA A 125 -2.44 3.58 -3.21
C ALA A 125 -2.65 2.09 -2.88
N VAL A 126 -1.56 1.31 -2.77
CA VAL A 126 -1.62 -0.10 -2.35
C VAL A 126 -1.83 -0.26 -0.84
N ASP A 127 -1.58 0.80 -0.06
CA ASP A 127 -1.85 0.80 1.38
C ASP A 127 -3.31 1.17 1.68
N LYS A 128 -4.06 0.23 2.22
CA LYS A 128 -5.45 0.42 2.61
C LYS A 128 -5.61 1.05 4.00
N LEU A 129 -4.61 0.90 4.86
CA LEU A 129 -4.66 1.32 6.25
C LEU A 129 -4.79 2.84 6.39
N GLY A 130 -4.06 3.58 5.58
CA GLY A 130 -4.06 5.04 5.65
C GLY A 130 -5.44 5.65 5.46
N ARG A 131 -6.28 5.06 4.60
CA ARG A 131 -7.66 5.51 4.44
C ARG A 131 -8.50 5.22 5.68
N LEU A 132 -8.42 3.99 6.19
CA LEU A 132 -9.19 3.59 7.38
C LEU A 132 -8.84 4.44 8.61
N VAL A 133 -7.56 4.72 8.80
CA VAL A 133 -7.09 5.61 9.87
C VAL A 133 -7.60 7.03 9.67
N ALA A 134 -7.49 7.56 8.46
CA ALA A 134 -7.94 8.92 8.16
C ALA A 134 -9.45 9.10 8.38
N ASP A 135 -10.25 8.12 7.97
CA ASP A 135 -11.70 8.10 8.21
C ASP A 135 -12.00 8.04 9.72
N LYS A 136 -11.31 7.15 10.47
CA LYS A 136 -11.46 7.02 11.93
C LYS A 136 -11.08 8.30 12.68
N MET A 137 -10.00 8.97 12.25
CA MET A 137 -9.47 10.18 12.87
C MET A 137 -10.06 11.47 12.31
N ASN A 138 -10.94 11.38 11.32
CA ASN A 138 -11.55 12.51 10.61
C ASN A 138 -10.52 13.52 10.06
N ILE A 139 -9.45 13.01 9.44
CA ILE A 139 -8.41 13.81 8.78
C ILE A 139 -8.39 13.54 7.27
N LYS A 140 -7.87 14.50 6.51
CA LYS A 140 -7.74 14.33 5.05
C LYS A 140 -6.66 13.30 4.73
N CYS A 141 -6.96 12.45 3.72
CA CYS A 141 -6.01 11.48 3.19
C CYS A 141 -5.92 11.58 1.67
N ILE A 142 -4.70 11.65 1.16
CA ILE A 142 -4.39 11.69 -0.28
C ILE A 142 -3.65 10.41 -0.65
N GLY A 143 -4.19 9.65 -1.61
CA GLY A 143 -3.50 8.51 -2.19
C GLY A 143 -2.52 8.97 -3.28
N TYR A 144 -1.30 8.44 -3.29
CA TYR A 144 -0.38 8.57 -4.41
C TYR A 144 -0.11 7.19 -5.02
N MET A 145 0.16 7.17 -6.32
CA MET A 145 0.42 5.95 -7.07
C MET A 145 1.90 5.86 -7.41
N THR A 146 2.50 4.74 -7.09
CA THR A 146 3.88 4.40 -7.45
C THR A 146 3.96 3.43 -8.63
N HIS A 147 2.81 3.00 -9.14
CA HIS A 147 2.67 2.09 -10.28
C HIS A 147 1.93 2.75 -11.44
N ASN A 148 2.00 2.12 -12.60
CA ASN A 148 1.21 2.53 -13.75
C ASN A 148 -0.28 2.46 -13.42
N ILE A 149 -1.01 3.51 -13.77
CA ILE A 149 -2.46 3.53 -13.65
C ILE A 149 -3.03 2.84 -14.88
N TYR A 150 -3.61 1.68 -14.66
CA TYR A 150 -4.34 0.96 -15.69
C TYR A 150 -5.82 1.34 -15.61
N SER A 151 -6.25 2.29 -16.43
CA SER A 151 -7.65 2.68 -16.52
C SER A 151 -8.47 1.67 -17.32
N LYS A 152 -9.79 1.67 -17.14
CA LYS A 152 -10.70 0.88 -17.98
C LYS A 152 -10.41 1.10 -19.48
N ARG A 153 -10.20 2.36 -19.88
CA ARG A 153 -9.83 2.73 -21.25
C ARG A 153 -8.53 2.07 -21.71
N TYR A 154 -7.53 1.96 -20.84
CA TYR A 154 -6.28 1.28 -21.17
C TYR A 154 -6.52 -0.17 -21.54
N PHE A 155 -7.34 -0.90 -20.79
CA PHE A 155 -7.65 -2.31 -21.06
C PHE A 155 -8.47 -2.50 -22.33
N GLU A 156 -9.40 -1.60 -22.61
CA GLU A 156 -10.17 -1.60 -23.84
C GLU A 156 -9.27 -1.42 -25.07
N GLN A 157 -8.20 -0.63 -24.94
CA GLN A 157 -7.23 -0.38 -26.00
C GLN A 157 -6.13 -1.45 -26.10
N ASN A 158 -5.84 -2.15 -25.01
CA ASN A 158 -4.74 -3.12 -24.90
C ASN A 158 -5.23 -4.45 -24.31
N PRO A 159 -6.18 -5.15 -24.95
CA PRO A 159 -6.81 -6.35 -24.38
C PRO A 159 -5.85 -7.53 -24.20
N ASN A 160 -4.71 -7.51 -24.89
CA ASN A 160 -3.68 -8.55 -24.86
C ASN A 160 -2.49 -8.23 -23.99
N ASP A 161 -2.50 -7.10 -23.27
CA ASP A 161 -1.45 -6.79 -22.30
C ASP A 161 -1.58 -7.74 -21.10
N LEU A 162 -0.77 -8.80 -21.10
CA LEU A 162 -0.78 -9.83 -20.06
C LEU A 162 -0.47 -9.29 -18.67
N TYR A 163 0.40 -8.28 -18.58
CA TYR A 163 0.70 -7.65 -17.30
C TYR A 163 -0.49 -6.83 -16.80
N ALA A 164 -1.12 -6.08 -17.69
CA ALA A 164 -2.33 -5.35 -17.38
C ALA A 164 -3.47 -6.31 -17.01
N VAL A 165 -3.63 -7.42 -17.73
CA VAL A 165 -4.61 -8.48 -17.38
C VAL A 165 -4.28 -9.11 -16.03
N PHE A 166 -3.01 -9.35 -15.72
CA PHE A 166 -2.56 -9.87 -14.42
C PHE A 166 -2.86 -8.90 -13.29
N MET A 167 -2.52 -7.62 -13.45
CA MET A 167 -2.75 -6.60 -12.42
C MET A 167 -4.23 -6.25 -12.25
N ASN A 168 -5.02 -6.42 -13.30
CA ASN A 168 -6.45 -6.12 -13.34
C ASN A 168 -7.29 -7.38 -13.27
N ALA A 169 -6.76 -8.45 -12.74
CA ALA A 169 -7.49 -9.69 -12.71
C ALA A 169 -9.01 -9.42 -12.67
N LYS A 170 -9.68 -9.55 -13.83
CA LYS A 170 -11.12 -9.28 -14.01
C LYS A 170 -11.99 -9.92 -12.92
N TRP A 171 -11.48 -10.94 -12.26
CA TRP A 171 -12.10 -11.61 -11.15
C TRP A 171 -12.01 -10.84 -9.81
N ARG A 172 -10.96 -10.01 -9.58
CA ARG A 172 -10.94 -9.06 -8.47
C ARG A 172 -12.02 -8.01 -8.62
N ILE A 173 -12.31 -7.64 -9.86
CA ILE A 173 -13.25 -6.59 -10.24
C ILE A 173 -14.70 -7.08 -10.18
N LYS A 174 -14.99 -8.35 -10.51
CA LYS A 174 -16.37 -8.89 -10.49
C LYS A 174 -17.06 -8.81 -9.13
N ASN A 175 -16.29 -8.69 -8.06
CA ASN A 175 -16.80 -8.69 -6.69
C ASN A 175 -16.61 -7.36 -5.94
N LEU A 176 -16.07 -6.33 -6.61
CA LEU A 176 -15.97 -4.99 -6.04
C LEU A 176 -17.17 -4.13 -6.48
N PRO A 177 -17.79 -3.39 -5.57
CA PRO A 177 -18.80 -2.39 -5.92
C PRO A 177 -18.24 -1.38 -6.92
N ASN A 178 -19.09 -0.89 -7.84
CA ASN A 178 -18.71 0.06 -8.91
C ASN A 178 -18.06 1.36 -8.41
N GLU A 179 -18.28 1.72 -7.16
CA GLU A 179 -17.72 2.90 -6.49
C GLU A 179 -16.20 2.86 -6.26
N TYR A 180 -15.53 1.74 -6.53
CA TYR A 180 -14.06 1.62 -6.44
C TYR A 180 -13.33 1.87 -7.76
N PHE A 181 -14.06 2.17 -8.83
CA PHE A 181 -13.49 2.58 -10.10
C PHE A 181 -13.52 4.10 -10.16
N LEU A 182 -12.36 4.72 -10.17
CA LEU A 182 -12.25 6.12 -10.54
C LEU A 182 -12.55 6.23 -12.04
N ASP A 183 -13.61 6.93 -12.39
CA ASP A 183 -13.90 7.36 -13.77
C ASP A 183 -12.79 8.26 -14.30
#